data_922b92c1c20f26c75b1e9d97cc637e70
#
_entry.id   922b92c1c20f26c75b1e9d97cc637e70
#
_cell.length_a   1.000
_cell.length_b   1.000
_cell.length_c   1.000
_cell.angle_alpha   90.00
_cell.angle_beta   90.00
_cell.angle_gamma   90.00
#
_symmetry.space_group_name_H-M   'P 1'
#
loop_
_entity.id
_entity.type
_entity.pdbx_description
1 polymer ?
#
loop_
_entity_poly.entity_id
_entity_poly.type
_entity_poly.pdbx_seq_one_letter_code
_entity_poly.pdbx_strand_id
1 'polypeptide(L)'
;MAKDAFQVEEFMVERWMNTYENDAIYNLAETDAKPLTLHELLTMGAPNQYLDGLLGLKVSYNPTLGSDHLRGLIAAQYQGVSSEDILVTSGAIEANFLLANVLIQPGDTVIVQSPAYQALYSVAQARGAQVKHWVMQIKRSIPTRHGCTGSFD
;
A
#
# COMPACT_ATOMS: atom_id res chain seq x y z
N MET A 1 23.63 8.95 -25.29
CA MET A 1 24.30 9.63 -24.19
C MET A 1 23.34 9.77 -23.05
N ALA A 2 23.45 8.99 -22.03
CA ALA A 2 22.84 9.02 -20.69
C ALA A 2 21.50 9.75 -20.56
N LYS A 3 20.42 9.20 -21.13
CA LYS A 3 19.03 9.60 -20.87
C LYS A 3 18.15 8.45 -20.37
N ASP A 4 18.77 7.36 -19.96
CA ASP A 4 18.08 6.20 -19.40
C ASP A 4 18.32 6.10 -17.89
N ALA A 5 18.37 7.27 -17.21
CA ALA A 5 18.39 7.27 -15.78
C ALA A 5 16.98 6.89 -15.29
N PHE A 6 16.89 5.84 -14.47
CA PHE A 6 15.68 5.49 -13.73
C PHE A 6 15.15 6.71 -13.00
N GLN A 7 14.02 7.22 -13.41
CA GLN A 7 13.38 8.40 -12.81
C GLN A 7 11.90 8.11 -12.57
N VAL A 8 11.52 8.04 -11.32
CA VAL A 8 10.12 7.94 -10.91
C VAL A 8 9.49 9.33 -10.91
N GLU A 9 8.33 9.47 -11.50
CA GLU A 9 7.54 10.70 -11.45
C GLU A 9 7.17 11.04 -10.00
N GLU A 10 7.16 12.34 -9.67
CA GLU A 10 6.76 12.81 -8.34
C GLU A 10 5.33 12.35 -8.00
N PHE A 11 5.15 11.85 -6.78
CA PHE A 11 3.84 11.38 -6.30
C PHE A 11 2.97 12.57 -5.91
N MET A 12 2.04 12.91 -6.81
CA MET A 12 1.18 14.09 -6.66
C MET A 12 0.20 13.97 -5.49
N VAL A 13 -0.26 12.76 -5.17
CA VAL A 13 -1.13 12.50 -4.01
C VAL A 13 -0.40 12.81 -2.72
N GLU A 14 0.83 12.31 -2.55
CA GLU A 14 1.64 12.56 -1.36
C GLU A 14 1.95 14.06 -1.20
N ARG A 15 2.23 14.74 -2.31
CA ARG A 15 2.45 16.18 -2.29
C ARG A 15 1.20 16.94 -1.85
N TRP A 16 0.03 16.54 -2.35
CA TRP A 16 -1.24 17.13 -1.97
C TRP A 16 -1.55 16.86 -0.49
N MET A 17 -1.38 15.64 -0.01
CA MET A 17 -1.57 15.23 1.38
C MET A 17 -0.67 16.06 2.31
N ASN A 18 0.61 16.15 2.04
CA ASN A 18 1.56 16.96 2.83
C ASN A 18 1.16 18.44 2.94
N THR A 19 0.40 18.96 1.97
CA THR A 19 -0.02 20.34 1.98
C THR A 19 -1.31 20.57 2.77
N TYR A 20 -2.25 19.64 2.74
CA TYR A 20 -3.63 19.87 3.18
C TYR A 20 -4.12 18.93 4.27
N GLU A 21 -3.49 17.79 4.48
CA GLU A 21 -3.96 16.73 5.37
C GLU A 21 -4.16 17.21 6.82
N ASN A 22 -3.18 17.97 7.33
CA ASN A 22 -3.17 18.40 8.72
C ASN A 22 -4.07 19.63 8.99
N ASP A 23 -4.51 20.33 7.96
CA ASP A 23 -5.36 21.52 8.08
C ASP A 23 -6.85 21.21 7.91
N ALA A 24 -7.18 20.01 7.48
CA ALA A 24 -8.55 19.61 7.22
C ALA A 24 -9.31 19.34 8.54
N ILE A 25 -10.41 20.05 8.77
CA ILE A 25 -11.32 19.75 9.89
C ILE A 25 -11.99 18.38 9.71
N TYR A 26 -12.34 18.05 8.47
CA TYR A 26 -12.88 16.75 8.07
C TYR A 26 -12.07 16.20 6.91
N ASN A 27 -11.17 15.27 7.19
CA ASN A 27 -10.39 14.60 6.15
C ASN A 27 -11.22 13.47 5.53
N LEU A 28 -11.63 13.66 4.27
CA LEU A 28 -12.37 12.67 3.48
C LEU A 28 -11.51 12.03 2.38
N ALA A 29 -10.22 12.35 2.34
CA ALA A 29 -9.29 11.86 1.34
C ALA A 29 -8.57 10.57 1.76
N GLU A 30 -8.48 10.31 3.05
CA GLU A 30 -7.91 9.07 3.57
C GLU A 30 -8.84 7.88 3.34
N THR A 31 -8.25 6.76 2.95
CA THR A 31 -8.95 5.49 2.69
C THR A 31 -8.45 4.37 3.58
N ASP A 32 -7.61 4.68 4.55
CA ASP A 32 -7.07 3.74 5.53
C ASP A 32 -8.08 3.40 6.65
N ALA A 33 -7.75 2.37 7.41
CA ALA A 33 -8.50 2.05 8.62
C ALA A 33 -8.17 3.09 9.71
N LYS A 34 -9.16 3.40 10.56
CA LYS A 34 -8.93 4.29 11.71
C LYS A 34 -7.70 3.82 12.50
N PRO A 35 -6.68 4.67 12.66
CA PRO A 35 -5.49 4.30 13.40
C PRO A 35 -5.81 4.05 14.87
N LEU A 36 -5.22 3.00 15.43
CA LEU A 36 -5.30 2.69 16.84
C LEU A 36 -4.15 3.36 17.59
N THR A 37 -4.40 3.83 18.79
CA THR A 37 -3.34 4.17 19.71
C THR A 37 -2.61 2.90 20.16
N LEU A 38 -1.36 3.01 20.57
CA LEU A 38 -0.63 1.87 21.14
C LEU A 38 -1.35 1.28 22.37
N HIS A 39 -2.00 2.14 23.17
CA HIS A 39 -2.79 1.70 24.31
C HIS A 39 -3.98 0.83 23.88
N GLU A 40 -4.76 1.27 22.90
CA GLU A 40 -5.87 0.49 22.35
C GLU A 40 -5.39 -0.86 21.80
N LEU A 41 -4.30 -0.86 21.03
CA LEU A 41 -3.70 -2.08 20.48
C LEU A 41 -3.27 -3.07 21.59
N LEU A 42 -2.60 -2.59 22.61
CA LEU A 42 -2.13 -3.43 23.72
C LEU A 42 -3.29 -4.00 24.56
N THR A 43 -4.42 -3.29 24.64
CA THR A 43 -5.61 -3.74 25.39
C THR A 43 -6.48 -4.75 24.64
N MET A 44 -6.28 -4.95 23.34
CA MET A 44 -7.04 -5.91 22.52
C MET A 44 -6.73 -7.39 22.83
N GLY A 45 -5.70 -7.68 23.63
CA GLY A 45 -5.28 -9.03 23.97
C GLY A 45 -4.91 -9.19 25.46
N ALA A 46 -3.73 -9.69 25.73
CA ALA A 46 -3.17 -9.82 27.08
C ALA A 46 -2.24 -8.63 27.41
N PRO A 47 -2.76 -7.53 27.97
CA PRO A 47 -2.10 -6.23 27.99
C PRO A 47 -0.69 -6.27 28.63
N ASN A 48 -0.53 -6.94 29.77
CA ASN A 48 0.73 -6.98 30.49
C ASN A 48 1.80 -7.77 29.73
N GLN A 49 1.42 -8.88 29.11
CA GLN A 49 2.34 -9.72 28.35
C GLN A 49 2.89 -8.99 27.11
N TYR A 50 2.06 -8.24 26.42
CA TYR A 50 2.49 -7.48 25.23
C TYR A 50 3.38 -6.29 25.60
N LEU A 51 3.06 -5.60 26.71
CA LEU A 51 3.87 -4.48 27.18
C LEU A 51 5.26 -4.94 27.62
N ASP A 52 5.35 -6.02 28.40
CA ASP A 52 6.62 -6.59 28.84
C ASP A 52 7.47 -7.06 27.65
N GLY A 53 6.83 -7.70 26.66
CA GLY A 53 7.48 -8.09 25.41
C GLY A 53 8.04 -6.89 24.63
N LEU A 54 7.27 -5.79 24.54
CA LEU A 54 7.69 -4.57 23.87
C LEU A 54 8.85 -3.89 24.59
N LEU A 55 8.79 -3.80 25.92
CA LEU A 55 9.87 -3.21 26.74
C LEU A 55 11.15 -4.06 26.75
N GLY A 56 11.01 -5.38 26.53
CA GLY A 56 12.15 -6.31 26.43
C GLY A 56 12.81 -6.34 25.05
N LEU A 57 12.26 -5.66 24.03
CA LEU A 57 12.83 -5.64 22.68
C LEU A 57 14.21 -4.97 22.67
N LYS A 58 15.17 -5.69 22.09
CA LYS A 58 16.48 -5.08 21.80
C LYS A 58 16.35 -4.21 20.54
N VAL A 59 16.76 -2.95 20.66
CA VAL A 59 16.86 -2.03 19.53
C VAL A 59 18.12 -2.36 18.74
N SER A 60 18.02 -3.28 17.80
CA SER A 60 19.12 -3.77 16.98
C SER A 60 18.63 -4.09 15.56
N TYR A 61 19.54 -4.60 14.70
CA TYR A 61 19.14 -5.06 13.37
C TYR A 61 18.15 -6.22 13.47
N ASN A 62 17.10 -6.15 12.68
CA ASN A 62 16.17 -7.24 12.47
C ASN A 62 16.67 -8.21 11.40
N PRO A 63 16.17 -9.48 11.40
CA PRO A 63 16.39 -10.38 10.29
C PRO A 63 15.93 -9.74 8.95
N THR A 64 16.74 -9.89 7.91
CA THR A 64 16.54 -9.24 6.60
C THR A 64 15.17 -9.54 5.99
N LEU A 65 14.67 -10.77 6.17
CA LEU A 65 13.36 -11.18 5.65
C LEU A 65 12.18 -10.83 6.57
N GLY A 66 12.45 -10.32 7.76
CA GLY A 66 11.51 -10.21 8.87
C GLY A 66 11.65 -11.35 9.87
N SER A 67 11.12 -11.19 11.10
CA SER A 67 11.22 -12.23 12.13
C SER A 67 10.47 -13.49 11.71
N ASP A 68 11.01 -14.66 12.04
CA ASP A 68 10.39 -15.96 11.72
C ASP A 68 9.00 -16.09 12.34
N HIS A 69 8.80 -15.52 13.53
CA HIS A 69 7.51 -15.50 14.19
C HIS A 69 6.46 -14.72 13.37
N LEU A 70 6.78 -13.49 12.94
CA LEU A 70 5.87 -12.68 12.12
C LEU A 70 5.60 -13.34 10.77
N ARG A 71 6.64 -13.83 10.09
CA ARG A 71 6.53 -14.54 8.81
C ARG A 71 5.64 -15.77 8.94
N GLY A 72 5.78 -16.55 10.03
CA GLY A 72 4.91 -17.70 10.31
C GLY A 72 3.45 -17.31 10.53
N LEU A 73 3.18 -16.22 11.27
CA LEU A 73 1.82 -15.72 11.48
C LEU A 73 1.16 -15.23 10.16
N ILE A 74 1.94 -14.60 9.29
CA ILE A 74 1.46 -14.18 7.98
C ILE A 74 1.18 -15.41 7.11
N ALA A 75 2.12 -16.36 7.01
CA ALA A 75 1.96 -17.56 6.21
C ALA A 75 0.73 -18.39 6.63
N ALA A 76 0.42 -18.45 7.93
CA ALA A 76 -0.75 -19.15 8.44
C ALA A 76 -2.11 -18.60 7.94
N GLN A 77 -2.14 -17.41 7.35
CA GLN A 77 -3.35 -16.83 6.76
C GLN A 77 -3.59 -17.31 5.30
N TYR A 78 -2.63 -18.02 4.71
CA TYR A 78 -2.68 -18.47 3.32
C TYR A 78 -2.58 -19.99 3.21
N GLN A 79 -3.24 -20.56 2.23
CA GLN A 79 -3.11 -21.99 1.95
C GLN A 79 -1.89 -22.27 1.08
N GLY A 80 -1.09 -23.26 1.48
CA GLY A 80 0.07 -23.69 0.71
C GLY A 80 1.27 -22.74 0.75
N VAL A 81 1.28 -21.80 1.70
CA VAL A 81 2.37 -20.83 1.91
C VAL A 81 3.10 -21.16 3.21
N SER A 82 4.42 -21.15 3.17
CA SER A 82 5.30 -21.31 4.33
C SER A 82 5.93 -19.97 4.74
N SER A 83 6.56 -19.91 5.90
CA SER A 83 7.30 -18.72 6.32
C SER A 83 8.46 -18.38 5.36
N GLU A 84 8.99 -19.34 4.64
CA GLU A 84 10.05 -19.13 3.64
C GLU A 84 9.59 -18.35 2.41
N ASP A 85 8.28 -18.34 2.14
CA ASP A 85 7.67 -17.62 1.03
C ASP A 85 7.31 -16.18 1.39
N ILE A 86 7.57 -15.75 2.64
CA ILE A 86 7.20 -14.42 3.16
C ILE A 86 8.42 -13.52 3.29
N LEU A 87 8.34 -12.36 2.68
CA LEU A 87 9.24 -11.22 2.89
C LEU A 87 8.47 -10.07 3.52
N VAL A 88 8.92 -9.60 4.68
CA VAL A 88 8.34 -8.43 5.35
C VAL A 88 9.05 -7.17 4.87
N THR A 89 8.27 -6.16 4.49
CA THR A 89 8.75 -4.87 3.98
C THR A 89 8.23 -3.70 4.83
N SER A 90 8.84 -2.53 4.69
CA SER A 90 8.38 -1.30 5.34
C SER A 90 7.17 -0.72 4.59
N GLY A 91 6.03 -1.40 4.72
CA GLY A 91 4.78 -1.06 4.08
C GLY A 91 4.64 -1.61 2.65
N ALA A 92 3.42 -1.52 2.14
CA ALA A 92 3.06 -2.04 0.82
C ALA A 92 3.80 -1.31 -0.33
N ILE A 93 4.19 -0.05 -0.13
CA ILE A 93 4.89 0.71 -1.17
C ILE A 93 6.28 0.15 -1.45
N GLU A 94 7.01 -0.28 -0.43
CA GLU A 94 8.31 -0.95 -0.62
C GLU A 94 8.13 -2.28 -1.35
N ALA A 95 7.12 -3.08 -0.96
CA ALA A 95 6.81 -4.32 -1.65
C ALA A 95 6.50 -4.09 -3.14
N ASN A 96 5.67 -3.11 -3.48
CA ASN A 96 5.36 -2.74 -4.85
C ASN A 96 6.60 -2.27 -5.63
N PHE A 97 7.45 -1.47 -5.00
CA PHE A 97 8.70 -1.01 -5.60
C PHE A 97 9.65 -2.18 -5.90
N LEU A 98 9.84 -3.08 -4.95
CA LEU A 98 10.68 -4.26 -5.12
C LEU A 98 10.15 -5.17 -6.23
N LEU A 99 8.85 -5.48 -6.22
CA LEU A 99 8.22 -6.31 -7.25
C LEU A 99 8.38 -5.70 -8.65
N ALA A 100 8.12 -4.39 -8.80
CA ALA A 100 8.29 -3.72 -10.08
C ALA A 100 9.74 -3.77 -10.57
N ASN A 101 10.72 -3.60 -9.67
CA ASN A 101 12.14 -3.66 -10.04
C ASN A 101 12.64 -5.06 -10.41
N VAL A 102 12.07 -6.10 -9.80
CA VAL A 102 12.47 -7.49 -10.06
C VAL A 102 11.78 -8.05 -11.31
N LEU A 103 10.49 -7.76 -11.50
CA LEU A 103 9.66 -8.39 -12.51
C LEU A 103 9.62 -7.63 -13.84
N ILE A 104 9.75 -6.29 -13.80
CA ILE A 104 9.54 -5.45 -14.98
C ILE A 104 10.87 -5.11 -15.66
N GLN A 105 10.92 -5.32 -16.98
CA GLN A 105 12.04 -4.97 -17.84
C GLN A 105 11.65 -3.88 -18.84
N PRO A 106 12.62 -3.11 -19.37
CA PRO A 106 12.35 -2.14 -20.44
C PRO A 106 11.68 -2.80 -21.65
N GLY A 107 10.58 -2.20 -22.11
CA GLY A 107 9.79 -2.72 -23.23
C GLY A 107 8.64 -3.65 -22.85
N ASP A 108 8.55 -4.10 -21.61
CA ASP A 108 7.41 -4.89 -21.14
C ASP A 108 6.10 -4.10 -21.21
N THR A 109 5.00 -4.82 -21.35
CA THR A 109 3.65 -4.23 -21.24
C THR A 109 3.07 -4.55 -19.85
N VAL A 110 2.73 -3.51 -19.11
CA VAL A 110 2.08 -3.61 -17.79
C VAL A 110 0.66 -3.07 -17.89
N ILE A 111 -0.32 -3.87 -17.46
CA ILE A 111 -1.73 -3.46 -17.41
C ILE A 111 -2.05 -3.05 -15.97
N VAL A 112 -2.54 -1.83 -15.79
CA VAL A 112 -2.90 -1.28 -14.49
C VAL A 112 -4.38 -0.89 -14.50
N GLN A 113 -5.12 -1.36 -13.49
CA GLN A 113 -6.50 -0.91 -13.30
C GLN A 113 -6.52 0.60 -13.02
N SER A 114 -7.44 1.35 -13.63
CA SER A 114 -7.57 2.79 -13.42
C SER A 114 -9.01 3.14 -12.98
N PRO A 115 -9.20 4.00 -11.98
CA PRO A 115 -8.17 4.71 -11.22
C PRO A 115 -7.35 3.80 -10.30
N ALA A 116 -6.08 4.15 -10.08
CA ALA A 116 -5.14 3.40 -9.24
C ALA A 116 -4.19 4.33 -8.49
N TYR A 117 -3.60 3.81 -7.42
CA TYR A 117 -2.52 4.48 -6.71
C TYR A 117 -1.31 4.66 -7.65
N GLN A 118 -0.74 5.85 -7.67
CA GLN A 118 0.30 6.24 -8.63
C GLN A 118 1.51 5.30 -8.63
N ALA A 119 1.91 4.78 -7.47
CA ALA A 119 3.04 3.87 -7.35
C ALA A 119 2.92 2.61 -8.23
N LEU A 120 1.69 2.16 -8.52
CA LEU A 120 1.46 0.95 -9.30
C LEU A 120 1.83 1.11 -10.78
N TYR A 121 1.86 2.33 -11.30
CA TYR A 121 2.20 2.57 -12.70
C TYR A 121 3.47 3.40 -12.89
N SER A 122 3.78 4.35 -12.01
CA SER A 122 4.93 5.25 -12.19
C SER A 122 6.26 4.52 -12.09
N VAL A 123 6.38 3.52 -11.19
CA VAL A 123 7.60 2.70 -11.08
C VAL A 123 7.76 1.82 -12.32
N ALA A 124 6.68 1.25 -12.83
CA ALA A 124 6.72 0.47 -14.07
C ALA A 124 7.17 1.34 -15.27
N GLN A 125 6.63 2.55 -15.37
CA GLN A 125 7.07 3.52 -16.41
C GLN A 125 8.54 3.90 -16.26
N ALA A 126 8.99 4.16 -15.03
CA ALA A 126 10.40 4.47 -14.75
C ALA A 126 11.34 3.31 -15.10
N ARG A 127 10.85 2.06 -15.07
CA ARG A 127 11.54 0.86 -15.54
C ARG A 127 11.56 0.72 -17.08
N GLY A 128 10.91 1.63 -17.81
CA GLY A 128 10.81 1.59 -19.27
C GLY A 128 9.70 0.68 -19.81
N ALA A 129 8.74 0.31 -18.98
CA ALA A 129 7.58 -0.46 -19.42
C ALA A 129 6.54 0.43 -20.12
N GLN A 130 5.76 -0.18 -21.02
CA GLN A 130 4.57 0.42 -21.61
C GLN A 130 3.37 0.15 -20.69
N VAL A 131 2.90 1.18 -20.00
CA VAL A 131 1.73 1.05 -19.13
C VAL A 131 0.44 1.25 -19.93
N LYS A 132 -0.47 0.29 -19.81
CA LYS A 132 -1.83 0.34 -20.35
C LYS A 132 -2.84 0.42 -19.21
N HIS A 133 -3.66 1.46 -19.22
CA HIS A 133 -4.70 1.63 -18.21
C HIS A 133 -5.96 0.86 -18.58
N TRP A 134 -6.36 -0.06 -17.70
CA TRP A 134 -7.67 -0.70 -17.77
C TRP A 134 -8.66 0.14 -16.96
N VAL A 135 -9.38 1.01 -17.65
CA VAL A 135 -10.32 1.93 -17.01
C VAL A 135 -11.58 1.19 -16.57
N MET A 136 -11.86 1.23 -15.27
CA MET A 136 -13.10 0.67 -14.72
C MET A 136 -14.26 1.63 -14.94
N GLN A 137 -15.30 1.18 -15.64
CA GLN A 137 -16.56 1.90 -15.75
C GLN A 137 -17.46 1.57 -14.56
N ILE A 138 -17.55 2.48 -13.61
CA ILE A 138 -18.50 2.34 -12.50
C ILE A 138 -19.86 2.84 -13.01
N LYS A 139 -20.77 1.93 -13.33
CA LYS A 139 -22.18 2.30 -13.51
C LYS A 139 -22.73 2.72 -12.13
N ARG A 140 -22.79 4.02 -11.88
CA ARG A 140 -23.44 4.58 -10.70
C ARG A 140 -24.96 4.45 -10.84
N SER A 141 -25.56 3.41 -10.31
CA SER A 141 -26.94 3.45 -9.85
C SER A 141 -26.91 3.78 -8.36
N ILE A 142 -26.99 5.04 -7.98
CA ILE A 142 -27.30 5.43 -6.60
C ILE A 142 -28.81 5.29 -6.46
N PRO A 143 -29.34 4.37 -5.65
CA PRO A 143 -30.76 4.36 -5.35
C PRO A 143 -31.05 5.62 -4.52
N THR A 144 -31.63 6.62 -5.11
CA THR A 144 -32.15 7.76 -4.38
C THR A 144 -33.36 7.28 -3.59
N ARG A 145 -33.33 7.40 -2.27
CA ARG A 145 -34.44 7.05 -1.37
C ARG A 145 -35.71 7.86 -1.59
N HIS A 146 -35.71 8.84 -2.48
CA HIS A 146 -36.85 9.66 -2.85
C HIS A 146 -36.81 9.96 -4.35
N GLY A 147 -37.33 9.06 -5.17
CA GLY A 147 -37.94 9.27 -6.48
C GLY A 147 -37.35 10.29 -7.50
N CYS A 148 -36.19 10.88 -7.26
CA CYS A 148 -35.53 11.79 -8.20
C CYS A 148 -34.38 11.08 -8.91
N THR A 149 -34.62 10.69 -10.15
CA THR A 149 -33.59 10.26 -11.09
C THR A 149 -32.88 11.50 -11.63
N GLY A 150 -31.72 11.84 -11.05
CA GLY A 150 -30.81 12.81 -11.64
C GLY A 150 -29.72 12.07 -12.42
N SER A 151 -29.68 12.23 -13.73
CA SER A 151 -28.51 11.89 -14.52
C SER A 151 -27.53 13.06 -14.45
N PHE A 152 -26.30 12.80 -14.08
CA PHE A 152 -25.19 13.74 -14.28
C PHE A 152 -24.43 13.26 -15.51
N ASP A 153 -24.42 14.11 -16.52
CA ASP A 153 -23.57 14.03 -17.71
C ASP A 153 -22.13 14.43 -17.37
#